data_ad9ee64f5c930c0c558030f78e467bff
#
_entry.id   ad9ee64f5c930c0c558030f78e467bff
#
_cell.length_a   1.000
_cell.length_b   1.000
_cell.length_c   1.000
_cell.angle_alpha   90.00
_cell.angle_beta   90.00
_cell.angle_gamma   90.00
#
_symmetry.space_group_name_H-M   'P 1'
#
loop_
_entity.id
_entity.type
_entity.pdbx_description
1 polymer ?
#
loop_
_entity_poly.entity_id
_entity_poly.type
_entity_poly.pdbx_seq_one_letter_code
_entity_poly.pdbx_strand_id
1 'polypeptide(L)'
;MYKNFLLAVFPLLIQSEKDAFSIFDLDFWNYNAGIVMNFGDSYDDFTYMENRMDLNFFKNNFSAWLQYEYSDPPELGFSIKDLRKYRIEYSSGPWSIKYGDIYEVWGRGLVLAQLDDQGIDFDNSSRGYLINYLSDNISVTQMSGETVNAQLGADLRHPEFEFTHNIDATNINFEAYPFSYGLSFLQSNELHQLKPLGVMDTVDINHRLHGAYISWFGSNMDIFIEYMDKQSKSRTFQTNFSGQEIESLTPLKRGSAAYFNSNYYLGNWSLFFEYKRYSFDRLNPVDTDYIINNYGNRIDYQVMPILYREQNHSFLGRAAHQTNANDERGYQVELSGGLSNGFQVVTQFSHLSRNDTWESISPIEWNRKNISGLLPTTNFSALPYLEFYAELNGYLLNNRLQFKTAIGTNEEVTKVNRFFKGLSNTISENWTYTDSIWYGEDWFYLDSQIVSMDTSINQIETMLYQKSKSFTIPIDLTLSLKNGYSVGLGLAYQERYKNNVKKGNAGGFYNYADSTWILNDETNPNHSSNETTSNYPNETPFQINRMFSLSIGKASKWALTLNYDWTNVQEI
;
A
#
# COMPACT_ATOMS: atom_id res chain seq x y z
N MET A 1 -4.54 38.79 0.72
CA MET A 1 -5.58 38.10 -0.08
C MET A 1 -6.53 37.25 0.77
N TYR A 2 -6.05 36.55 1.77
CA TYR A 2 -6.82 35.62 2.63
C TYR A 2 -7.96 36.24 3.45
N LYS A 3 -7.78 37.46 3.97
CA LYS A 3 -8.83 38.17 4.72
C LYS A 3 -10.09 38.44 3.91
N ASN A 4 -9.96 38.55 2.59
CA ASN A 4 -11.09 38.90 1.73
C ASN A 4 -11.89 37.66 1.27
N PHE A 5 -11.31 36.46 1.29
CA PHE A 5 -12.01 35.22 0.94
C PHE A 5 -12.90 34.75 2.10
N LEU A 6 -12.37 34.75 3.33
CA LEU A 6 -13.20 34.46 4.52
C LEU A 6 -14.33 35.48 4.71
N LEU A 7 -14.11 36.75 4.37
CA LEU A 7 -15.14 37.79 4.39
C LEU A 7 -16.13 37.69 3.22
N ALA A 8 -15.80 36.99 2.13
CA ALA A 8 -16.72 36.79 1.00
C ALA A 8 -17.58 35.52 1.13
N VAL A 9 -17.07 34.46 1.72
CA VAL A 9 -17.80 33.19 1.90
C VAL A 9 -18.76 33.26 3.09
N PHE A 10 -18.34 33.85 4.20
CA PHE A 10 -19.19 34.02 5.37
C PHE A 10 -20.43 34.92 5.13
N PRO A 11 -20.33 36.07 4.45
CA PRO A 11 -21.53 36.86 4.09
C PRO A 11 -22.39 36.18 3.03
N LEU A 12 -21.85 35.41 2.10
CA LEU A 12 -22.63 34.61 1.16
C LEU A 12 -23.46 33.53 1.86
N LEU A 13 -22.91 32.92 2.91
CA LEU A 13 -23.65 31.98 3.76
C LEU A 13 -24.67 32.64 4.66
N ILE A 14 -24.42 33.87 5.12
CA ILE A 14 -25.33 34.61 6.05
C ILE A 14 -26.28 35.52 5.31
N GLN A 15 -25.92 36.10 4.17
CA GLN A 15 -26.76 37.02 3.41
C GLN A 15 -27.66 36.30 2.39
N SER A 16 -27.38 35.02 2.07
CA SER A 16 -28.26 34.22 1.22
C SER A 16 -29.48 33.66 1.94
N GLU A 17 -29.67 33.99 3.21
CA GLU A 17 -30.79 33.44 4.00
C GLU A 17 -32.19 33.77 3.44
N LYS A 18 -32.35 34.68 2.52
CA LYS A 18 -33.69 35.06 2.04
C LYS A 18 -33.94 35.04 0.54
N ASP A 19 -32.96 35.22 -0.32
CA ASP A 19 -33.26 35.46 -1.73
C ASP A 19 -32.63 34.53 -2.77
N ALA A 20 -31.53 33.81 -2.46
CA ALA A 20 -30.88 32.92 -3.42
C ALA A 20 -31.30 31.44 -3.31
N PHE A 21 -31.87 31.04 -2.20
CA PHE A 21 -32.34 29.66 -1.94
C PHE A 21 -33.86 29.53 -1.91
N SER A 22 -34.60 30.52 -2.36
CA SER A 22 -36.09 30.46 -2.43
C SER A 22 -36.60 29.41 -3.42
N ILE A 23 -35.76 28.83 -4.29
CA ILE A 23 -36.11 27.72 -5.17
C ILE A 23 -36.18 26.38 -4.40
N PHE A 24 -35.46 26.26 -3.30
CA PHE A 24 -35.54 25.13 -2.38
C PHE A 24 -36.12 25.63 -1.07
N ASP A 25 -37.32 25.21 -0.74
CA ASP A 25 -37.94 25.45 0.55
C ASP A 25 -37.16 24.69 1.63
N LEU A 26 -36.02 25.29 2.08
CA LEU A 26 -35.07 24.68 3.00
C LEU A 26 -35.64 24.43 4.40
N ASP A 27 -36.74 25.07 4.74
CA ASP A 27 -37.46 24.86 6.01
C ASP A 27 -37.95 23.41 6.18
N PHE A 28 -37.98 22.61 5.09
CA PHE A 28 -38.38 21.20 5.09
C PHE A 28 -37.22 20.21 5.02
N TRP A 29 -35.98 20.68 4.95
CA TRP A 29 -34.79 19.80 4.88
C TRP A 29 -34.00 19.90 6.16
N ASN A 30 -33.57 18.72 6.67
CA ASN A 30 -32.50 18.67 7.66
C ASN A 30 -31.17 18.74 6.92
N TYR A 31 -30.29 19.59 7.37
CA TYR A 31 -28.96 19.70 6.77
C TYR A 31 -27.86 19.80 7.84
N ASN A 32 -26.66 19.37 7.50
CA ASN A 32 -25.46 19.71 8.23
C ASN A 32 -24.35 20.14 7.26
N ALA A 33 -23.46 20.98 7.74
CA ALA A 33 -22.29 21.43 6.99
C ALA A 33 -21.03 21.27 7.84
N GLY A 34 -19.97 20.78 7.24
CA GLY A 34 -18.65 20.70 7.82
C GLY A 34 -17.65 21.44 6.93
N ILE A 35 -16.69 22.13 7.55
CA ILE A 35 -15.59 22.78 6.84
C ILE A 35 -14.29 22.31 7.49
N VAL A 36 -13.37 21.83 6.67
CA VAL A 36 -12.01 21.48 7.05
C VAL A 36 -11.05 22.40 6.29
N MET A 37 -10.12 22.99 7.00
CA MET A 37 -9.10 23.88 6.43
C MET A 37 -7.73 23.38 6.89
N ASN A 38 -6.89 23.01 5.93
CA ASN A 38 -5.50 22.64 6.13
C ASN A 38 -4.63 23.68 5.42
N PHE A 39 -3.63 24.18 6.09
CA PHE A 39 -2.64 25.06 5.51
C PHE A 39 -1.32 24.90 6.24
N GLY A 40 -0.25 25.03 5.52
CA GLY A 40 1.08 24.90 6.09
C GLY A 40 2.19 25.22 5.09
N ASP A 41 3.40 25.13 5.61
CA ASP A 41 4.62 25.20 4.82
C ASP A 41 5.27 23.82 4.84
N SER A 42 5.55 23.30 3.66
CA SER A 42 6.29 22.06 3.47
C SER A 42 7.77 22.35 3.16
N TYR A 43 8.58 21.31 3.00
CA TYR A 43 9.98 21.44 2.61
C TYR A 43 10.13 22.30 1.35
N ASP A 44 11.22 23.05 1.26
CA ASP A 44 11.58 23.92 0.12
C ASP A 44 10.68 25.16 -0.08
N ASP A 45 10.23 25.82 1.01
CA ASP A 45 9.40 27.03 0.98
C ASP A 45 8.05 26.85 0.23
N PHE A 46 7.56 25.61 0.15
CA PHE A 46 6.29 25.32 -0.48
C PHE A 46 5.14 25.53 0.51
N THR A 47 4.30 26.51 0.21
CA THR A 47 3.09 26.82 1.00
C THR A 47 1.89 26.18 0.35
N TYR A 48 1.11 25.41 1.14
CA TYR A 48 -0.10 24.78 0.65
C TYR A 48 -1.35 25.25 1.40
N MET A 49 -2.47 25.14 0.71
CA MET A 49 -3.79 25.44 1.27
C MET A 49 -4.85 24.51 0.69
N GLU A 50 -5.50 23.75 1.57
CA GLU A 50 -6.58 22.83 1.24
C GLU A 50 -7.81 23.20 2.07
N ASN A 51 -8.92 23.47 1.40
CA ASN A 51 -10.19 23.78 2.04
C ASN A 51 -11.26 22.85 1.47
N ARG A 52 -11.94 22.14 2.35
CA ARG A 52 -13.02 21.23 2.00
C ARG A 52 -14.29 21.59 2.74
N MET A 53 -15.38 21.63 2.02
CA MET A 53 -16.70 21.86 2.56
C MET A 53 -17.62 20.69 2.24
N ASP A 54 -18.13 20.03 3.25
CA ASP A 54 -19.09 18.94 3.15
C ASP A 54 -20.49 19.44 3.50
N LEU A 55 -21.45 19.20 2.61
CA LEU A 55 -22.85 19.53 2.79
C LEU A 55 -23.70 18.26 2.71
N ASN A 56 -24.51 18.01 3.73
CA ASN A 56 -25.42 16.90 3.77
C ASN A 56 -26.87 17.40 3.91
N PHE A 57 -27.77 16.87 3.11
CA PHE A 57 -29.20 17.19 3.10
C PHE A 57 -30.00 15.92 3.29
N PHE A 58 -31.04 15.99 4.10
CA PHE A 58 -31.89 14.86 4.42
C PHE A 58 -33.36 15.26 4.36
N LYS A 59 -34.19 14.48 3.67
CA LYS A 59 -35.64 14.66 3.64
C LYS A 59 -36.34 13.31 3.44
N ASN A 60 -37.01 12.83 4.47
CA ASN A 60 -37.71 11.55 4.47
C ASN A 60 -36.75 10.39 4.03
N ASN A 61 -37.02 9.81 2.88
CA ASN A 61 -36.30 8.71 2.27
C ASN A 61 -35.14 9.14 1.35
N PHE A 62 -34.88 10.43 1.28
CA PHE A 62 -33.93 11.03 0.37
C PHE A 62 -32.77 11.66 1.16
N SER A 63 -31.55 11.43 0.72
CA SER A 63 -30.37 12.15 1.19
C SER A 63 -29.50 12.59 0.02
N ALA A 64 -28.79 13.69 0.21
CA ALA A 64 -27.80 14.17 -0.74
C ALA A 64 -26.55 14.64 0.01
N TRP A 65 -25.40 14.28 -0.49
CA TRP A 65 -24.10 14.71 -0.01
C TRP A 65 -23.35 15.40 -1.13
N LEU A 66 -22.76 16.55 -0.83
CA LEU A 66 -21.94 17.34 -1.73
C LEU A 66 -20.65 17.70 -1.02
N GLN A 67 -19.54 17.54 -1.70
CA GLN A 67 -18.22 17.95 -1.21
C GLN A 67 -17.59 18.91 -2.22
N TYR A 68 -17.39 20.14 -1.79
CA TYR A 68 -16.65 21.14 -2.54
C TYR A 68 -15.23 21.26 -1.99
N GLU A 69 -14.25 21.29 -2.87
CA GLU A 69 -12.86 21.46 -2.50
C GLU A 69 -12.23 22.65 -3.22
N TYR A 70 -11.42 23.38 -2.46
CA TYR A 70 -10.54 24.41 -2.97
C TYR A 70 -9.14 24.18 -2.42
N SER A 71 -8.27 23.57 -3.23
CA SER A 71 -6.90 23.21 -2.90
C SER A 71 -5.97 23.79 -3.96
N ASP A 72 -5.17 24.80 -3.60
CA ASP A 72 -4.28 25.47 -4.55
C ASP A 72 -3.13 26.25 -3.89
N PRO A 73 -1.92 25.72 -3.92
CA PRO A 73 -1.62 24.32 -4.23
C PRO A 73 -2.05 23.38 -3.10
N PRO A 74 -2.36 22.09 -3.39
CA PRO A 74 -2.55 21.08 -2.36
C PRO A 74 -1.22 20.68 -1.71
N GLU A 75 -1.27 20.01 -0.56
CA GLU A 75 -0.07 19.39 0.03
C GLU A 75 0.41 18.23 -0.85
N LEU A 76 -0.53 17.38 -1.27
CA LEU A 76 -0.33 16.25 -2.17
C LEU A 76 -1.41 16.26 -3.26
N GLY A 77 -1.14 15.61 -4.39
CA GLY A 77 -2.12 15.41 -5.45
C GLY A 77 -2.37 16.60 -6.35
N PHE A 78 -3.58 16.68 -6.88
CA PHE A 78 -3.98 17.72 -7.86
C PHE A 78 -4.57 18.97 -7.21
N SER A 79 -4.38 20.13 -7.86
CA SER A 79 -5.15 21.32 -7.53
C SER A 79 -6.62 21.11 -7.91
N ILE A 80 -7.50 21.17 -6.92
CA ILE A 80 -8.95 21.03 -7.07
C ILE A 80 -9.62 22.37 -6.69
N LYS A 81 -10.51 22.85 -7.53
CA LYS A 81 -11.28 24.10 -7.32
C LYS A 81 -12.72 23.93 -7.75
N ASP A 82 -13.32 22.80 -7.37
CA ASP A 82 -14.63 22.42 -7.91
C ASP A 82 -15.41 21.51 -6.93
N LEU A 83 -16.61 21.10 -7.37
CA LEU A 83 -17.38 20.04 -6.74
C LEU A 83 -16.63 18.71 -6.92
N ARG A 84 -15.89 18.31 -5.88
CA ARG A 84 -15.07 17.10 -5.90
C ARG A 84 -15.94 15.85 -5.94
N LYS A 85 -16.94 15.79 -5.05
CA LYS A 85 -17.80 14.62 -4.86
C LYS A 85 -19.25 15.00 -4.67
N TYR A 86 -20.12 14.12 -5.11
CA TYR A 86 -21.54 14.22 -4.84
C TYR A 86 -22.20 12.85 -4.77
N ARG A 87 -23.19 12.69 -3.92
CA ARG A 87 -23.99 11.48 -3.86
C ARG A 87 -25.44 11.80 -3.52
N ILE A 88 -26.35 11.18 -4.23
CA ILE A 88 -27.77 11.23 -4.01
C ILE A 88 -28.23 9.82 -3.66
N GLU A 89 -29.00 9.69 -2.59
CA GLU A 89 -29.53 8.40 -2.13
C GLU A 89 -31.04 8.49 -1.94
N TYR A 90 -31.72 7.43 -2.33
CA TYR A 90 -33.14 7.24 -2.08
C TYR A 90 -33.37 5.83 -1.56
N SER A 91 -34.10 5.71 -0.42
CA SER A 91 -34.42 4.43 0.20
C SER A 91 -35.92 4.30 0.42
N SER A 92 -36.51 3.20 -0.04
CA SER A 92 -37.95 2.94 0.14
C SER A 92 -38.21 1.44 0.29
N GLY A 93 -38.76 1.05 1.45
CA GLY A 93 -38.93 -0.37 1.77
C GLY A 93 -37.63 -1.15 1.66
N PRO A 94 -37.58 -2.24 0.90
CA PRO A 94 -36.38 -3.06 0.76
C PRO A 94 -35.34 -2.47 -0.23
N TRP A 95 -35.65 -1.39 -0.92
CA TRP A 95 -34.83 -0.84 -1.97
C TRP A 95 -34.04 0.40 -1.53
N SER A 96 -32.79 0.46 -1.92
CA SER A 96 -31.94 1.64 -1.80
C SER A 96 -31.23 1.87 -3.13
N ILE A 97 -31.22 3.11 -3.59
CA ILE A 97 -30.58 3.53 -4.83
C ILE A 97 -29.63 4.68 -4.49
N LYS A 98 -28.37 4.58 -4.93
CA LYS A 98 -27.37 5.64 -4.83
C LYS A 98 -26.93 6.05 -6.22
N TYR A 99 -26.67 7.33 -6.42
CA TYR A 99 -26.11 7.88 -7.63
C TYR A 99 -25.05 8.94 -7.30
N GLY A 100 -23.90 8.88 -7.95
CA GLY A 100 -22.75 9.75 -7.70
C GLY A 100 -21.55 8.96 -7.20
N ASP A 101 -20.78 9.50 -6.26
CA ASP A 101 -19.58 8.89 -5.73
C ASP A 101 -19.94 7.80 -4.70
N ILE A 102 -19.62 6.56 -5.02
CA ILE A 102 -20.00 5.33 -4.30
C ILE A 102 -18.76 4.71 -3.67
N TYR A 103 -18.92 4.29 -2.41
CA TYR A 103 -17.93 3.54 -1.65
C TYR A 103 -18.57 2.26 -1.16
N GLU A 104 -18.03 1.12 -1.59
CA GLU A 104 -18.51 -0.20 -1.20
C GLU A 104 -17.34 -1.09 -0.78
N VAL A 105 -17.57 -1.89 0.25
CA VAL A 105 -16.62 -2.91 0.71
C VAL A 105 -17.37 -4.24 0.82
N TRP A 106 -16.91 -5.23 0.06
CA TRP A 106 -17.52 -6.55 0.03
C TRP A 106 -16.62 -7.57 0.70
N GLY A 107 -17.18 -8.33 1.67
CA GLY A 107 -16.41 -9.24 2.49
C GLY A 107 -15.29 -8.53 3.27
N ARG A 108 -14.06 -8.91 3.04
CA ARG A 108 -12.84 -8.26 3.57
C ARG A 108 -12.06 -7.49 2.50
N GLY A 109 -12.72 -7.16 1.40
CA GLY A 109 -12.14 -6.34 0.35
C GLY A 109 -11.31 -7.09 -0.69
N LEU A 110 -11.40 -8.41 -0.75
CA LEU A 110 -10.64 -9.17 -1.76
C LEU A 110 -11.16 -8.92 -3.18
N VAL A 111 -12.46 -8.68 -3.35
CA VAL A 111 -13.05 -8.36 -4.66
C VAL A 111 -13.18 -6.86 -4.85
N LEU A 112 -13.77 -6.17 -3.87
CA LEU A 112 -14.03 -4.73 -3.93
C LEU A 112 -13.89 -4.13 -2.54
N ALA A 113 -13.05 -3.10 -2.42
CA ALA A 113 -12.95 -2.23 -1.27
C ALA A 113 -12.65 -0.81 -1.73
N GLN A 114 -13.61 0.05 -1.57
CA GLN A 114 -13.53 1.45 -1.93
C GLN A 114 -13.52 2.29 -0.67
N LEU A 115 -12.55 3.18 -0.59
CA LEU A 115 -12.34 4.04 0.57
C LEU A 115 -11.78 5.40 0.13
N ASP A 116 -11.94 6.36 1.01
CA ASP A 116 -11.37 7.70 0.91
C ASP A 116 -10.44 7.90 2.12
N ASP A 117 -9.14 7.98 1.88
CA ASP A 117 -8.13 8.29 2.89
C ASP A 117 -7.46 9.62 2.55
N GLN A 118 -7.96 10.66 3.19
CA GLN A 118 -7.48 12.03 3.00
C GLN A 118 -6.06 12.25 3.54
N GLY A 119 -5.58 11.38 4.42
CA GLY A 119 -4.22 11.49 4.98
C GLY A 119 -3.11 11.19 3.97
N ILE A 120 -3.44 10.46 2.90
CA ILE A 120 -2.53 10.09 1.81
C ILE A 120 -3.08 10.48 0.44
N ASP A 121 -4.12 11.31 0.40
CA ASP A 121 -4.86 11.72 -0.83
C ASP A 121 -5.25 10.53 -1.72
N PHE A 122 -5.70 9.45 -1.08
CA PHE A 122 -6.14 8.24 -1.76
C PHE A 122 -7.65 8.15 -1.80
N ASP A 123 -8.22 8.07 -2.99
CA ASP A 123 -9.65 7.90 -3.23
C ASP A 123 -9.86 6.96 -4.41
N ASN A 124 -10.51 5.83 -4.16
CA ASN A 124 -10.87 4.85 -5.19
C ASN A 124 -12.38 4.65 -5.32
N SER A 125 -13.16 5.71 -5.03
CA SER A 125 -14.61 5.69 -5.24
C SER A 125 -14.99 5.43 -6.70
N SER A 126 -16.17 4.89 -6.92
CA SER A 126 -16.76 4.80 -8.26
C SER A 126 -17.86 5.83 -8.42
N ARG A 127 -17.78 6.63 -9.48
CA ARG A 127 -18.86 7.56 -9.87
C ARG A 127 -19.83 6.85 -10.79
N GLY A 128 -21.05 6.58 -10.30
CA GLY A 128 -22.02 5.81 -11.05
C GLY A 128 -23.33 5.61 -10.30
N TYR A 129 -23.89 4.42 -10.38
CA TYR A 129 -25.09 4.06 -9.65
C TYR A 129 -24.93 2.76 -8.88
N LEU A 130 -25.65 2.65 -7.78
CA LEU A 130 -25.79 1.43 -6.99
C LEU A 130 -27.26 1.22 -6.67
N ILE A 131 -27.72 -0.02 -6.86
CA ILE A 131 -29.05 -0.48 -6.48
C ILE A 131 -28.87 -1.60 -5.48
N ASN A 132 -29.46 -1.46 -4.32
CA ASN A 132 -29.46 -2.49 -3.28
C ASN A 132 -30.90 -2.90 -2.96
N TYR A 133 -31.10 -4.21 -2.92
CA TYR A 133 -32.32 -4.85 -2.41
C TYR A 133 -31.97 -5.59 -1.13
N LEU A 134 -32.67 -5.27 -0.05
CA LEU A 134 -32.48 -5.88 1.27
C LEU A 134 -33.80 -6.46 1.77
N SER A 135 -33.82 -7.76 2.01
CA SER A 135 -34.88 -8.45 2.74
C SER A 135 -34.33 -9.09 4.01
N ASP A 136 -35.16 -9.78 4.78
CA ASP A 136 -34.75 -10.36 6.07
C ASP A 136 -33.53 -11.28 5.96
N ASN A 137 -33.38 -12.00 4.86
CA ASN A 137 -32.35 -13.04 4.72
C ASN A 137 -31.46 -12.85 3.48
N ILE A 138 -31.78 -11.95 2.59
CA ILE A 138 -31.07 -11.77 1.31
C ILE A 138 -30.81 -10.28 1.07
N SER A 139 -29.57 -9.96 0.73
CA SER A 139 -29.18 -8.67 0.20
C SER A 139 -28.57 -8.87 -1.20
N VAL A 140 -29.03 -8.07 -2.16
CA VAL A 140 -28.48 -8.06 -3.52
C VAL A 140 -28.09 -6.63 -3.85
N THR A 141 -26.81 -6.43 -4.14
CA THR A 141 -26.26 -5.13 -4.53
C THR A 141 -25.74 -5.22 -5.96
N GLN A 142 -26.23 -4.32 -6.82
CA GLN A 142 -25.72 -4.12 -8.18
C GLN A 142 -25.12 -2.74 -8.26
N MET A 143 -23.91 -2.64 -8.81
CA MET A 143 -23.17 -1.40 -8.95
C MET A 143 -22.59 -1.30 -10.36
N SER A 144 -22.61 -0.09 -10.93
CA SER A 144 -21.86 0.24 -12.15
C SER A 144 -21.36 1.67 -12.04
N GLY A 145 -20.10 1.89 -12.39
CA GLY A 145 -19.48 3.20 -12.29
C GLY A 145 -18.06 3.24 -12.83
N GLU A 146 -17.53 4.46 -12.85
CA GLU A 146 -16.18 4.75 -13.27
C GLU A 146 -15.35 5.21 -12.08
N THR A 147 -14.17 4.61 -11.91
CA THR A 147 -13.16 5.02 -10.94
C THR A 147 -11.97 5.61 -11.69
N VAL A 148 -11.53 6.79 -11.29
CA VAL A 148 -10.32 7.42 -11.83
C VAL A 148 -9.29 7.48 -10.73
N ASN A 149 -8.17 6.79 -10.94
CA ASN A 149 -7.03 6.81 -10.03
C ASN A 149 -5.85 7.51 -10.71
N ALA A 150 -5.16 8.34 -9.95
CA ALA A 150 -3.95 8.98 -10.40
C ALA A 150 -2.74 8.30 -9.77
N GLN A 151 -1.77 7.94 -10.57
CA GLN A 151 -0.46 7.49 -10.08
C GLN A 151 0.47 8.67 -10.02
N LEU A 152 0.93 8.99 -8.83
CA LEU A 152 1.91 10.04 -8.59
C LEU A 152 3.28 9.58 -9.11
N GLY A 153 3.95 10.46 -9.85
CA GLY A 153 5.31 10.26 -10.31
C GLY A 153 6.36 10.59 -9.24
N ALA A 154 7.56 10.93 -9.68
CA ALA A 154 8.64 11.38 -8.79
C ALA A 154 8.31 12.69 -8.06
N ASP A 155 7.48 13.54 -8.65
CA ASP A 155 6.88 14.70 -8.00
C ASP A 155 5.47 14.32 -7.52
N LEU A 156 5.29 14.23 -6.21
CA LEU A 156 4.02 13.87 -5.57
C LEU A 156 2.86 14.86 -5.87
N ARG A 157 3.15 16.04 -6.43
CA ARG A 157 2.18 17.07 -6.79
C ARG A 157 1.71 16.99 -8.23
N HIS A 158 2.41 16.22 -9.07
CA HIS A 158 2.09 16.07 -10.48
C HIS A 158 1.98 14.59 -10.83
N PRO A 159 0.76 14.03 -10.85
CA PRO A 159 0.56 12.66 -11.28
C PRO A 159 0.96 12.51 -12.75
N GLU A 160 1.75 11.48 -13.02
CA GLU A 160 2.24 11.19 -14.36
C GLU A 160 1.21 10.46 -15.21
N PHE A 161 0.32 9.68 -14.55
CA PHE A 161 -0.64 8.81 -15.23
C PHE A 161 -1.98 8.83 -14.52
N GLU A 162 -3.04 8.82 -15.31
CA GLU A 162 -4.41 8.55 -14.85
C GLU A 162 -4.84 7.17 -15.37
N PHE A 163 -5.47 6.41 -14.48
CA PHE A 163 -6.08 5.13 -14.80
C PHE A 163 -7.59 5.26 -14.64
N THR A 164 -8.31 4.85 -15.64
CA THR A 164 -9.77 4.80 -15.58
C THR A 164 -10.22 3.35 -15.53
N HIS A 165 -10.99 3.00 -14.52
CA HIS A 165 -11.64 1.69 -14.40
C HIS A 165 -13.14 1.85 -14.55
N ASN A 166 -13.71 1.21 -15.57
CA ASN A 166 -15.17 1.04 -15.68
C ASN A 166 -15.53 -0.27 -14.98
N ILE A 167 -16.33 -0.18 -13.91
CA ILE A 167 -16.65 -1.31 -13.02
C ILE A 167 -18.12 -1.65 -13.16
N ASP A 168 -18.42 -2.94 -13.39
CA ASP A 168 -19.73 -3.54 -13.26
C ASP A 168 -19.66 -4.68 -12.25
N ALA A 169 -20.43 -4.57 -11.17
CA ALA A 169 -20.28 -5.49 -10.06
C ALA A 169 -21.60 -5.87 -9.39
N THR A 170 -21.69 -7.11 -8.94
CA THR A 170 -22.86 -7.67 -8.22
C THR A 170 -22.39 -8.39 -6.98
N ASN A 171 -23.03 -8.11 -5.86
CA ASN A 171 -22.82 -8.83 -4.60
C ASN A 171 -24.15 -9.39 -4.10
N ILE A 172 -24.16 -10.65 -3.68
CA ILE A 172 -25.33 -11.35 -3.14
C ILE A 172 -24.95 -11.89 -1.78
N ASN A 173 -25.63 -11.45 -0.73
CA ASN A 173 -25.45 -11.96 0.61
C ASN A 173 -26.71 -12.69 1.06
N PHE A 174 -26.50 -13.80 1.72
CA PHE A 174 -27.55 -14.61 2.30
C PHE A 174 -27.25 -14.91 3.77
N GLU A 175 -28.18 -14.60 4.65
CA GLU A 175 -28.08 -14.81 6.09
C GLU A 175 -28.98 -15.94 6.55
N ALA A 176 -28.37 -16.96 7.15
CA ALA A 176 -29.06 -18.10 7.75
C ALA A 176 -28.34 -18.47 9.04
N TYR A 177 -28.71 -17.80 10.15
CA TYR A 177 -28.06 -18.03 11.44
C TYR A 177 -27.86 -19.53 11.74
N PRO A 178 -26.65 -19.96 12.15
CA PRO A 178 -25.49 -19.17 12.54
C PRO A 178 -24.54 -18.84 11.37
N PHE A 179 -24.96 -18.96 10.14
CA PHE A 179 -24.12 -18.72 8.96
C PHE A 179 -24.53 -17.46 8.20
N SER A 180 -23.55 -16.82 7.58
CA SER A 180 -23.72 -15.79 6.54
C SER A 180 -22.84 -16.17 5.35
N TYR A 181 -23.38 -16.01 4.13
CA TYR A 181 -22.71 -16.34 2.88
C TYR A 181 -22.72 -15.13 1.95
N GLY A 182 -21.67 -14.93 1.19
CA GLY A 182 -21.62 -13.93 0.16
C GLY A 182 -21.00 -14.45 -1.13
N LEU A 183 -21.55 -13.97 -2.24
CA LEU A 183 -21.03 -14.20 -3.58
C LEU A 183 -20.84 -12.86 -4.28
N SER A 184 -19.67 -12.63 -4.85
CA SER A 184 -19.32 -11.38 -5.53
C SER A 184 -18.84 -11.66 -6.94
N PHE A 185 -19.35 -10.89 -7.89
CA PHE A 185 -18.95 -10.93 -9.30
C PHE A 185 -18.60 -9.51 -9.71
N LEU A 186 -17.42 -9.33 -10.28
CA LEU A 186 -16.97 -8.04 -10.75
C LEU A 186 -16.29 -8.18 -12.09
N GLN A 187 -16.65 -7.31 -13.03
CA GLN A 187 -15.94 -7.11 -14.28
C GLN A 187 -15.50 -5.65 -14.33
N SER A 188 -14.25 -5.41 -14.72
CA SER A 188 -13.80 -4.06 -15.00
C SER A 188 -12.95 -4.00 -16.25
N ASN A 189 -13.00 -2.85 -16.90
CA ASN A 189 -12.09 -2.46 -17.97
C ASN A 189 -11.23 -1.32 -17.46
N GLU A 190 -9.92 -1.50 -17.54
CA GLU A 190 -8.91 -0.53 -17.14
C GLU A 190 -8.27 0.03 -18.39
N LEU A 191 -8.30 1.34 -18.55
CA LEU A 191 -7.72 2.06 -19.68
C LEU A 191 -6.52 2.89 -19.21
N HIS A 192 -5.36 2.64 -19.80
CA HIS A 192 -4.16 3.42 -19.60
C HIS A 192 -3.81 4.18 -20.87
N GLN A 193 -3.54 5.46 -20.71
CA GLN A 193 -2.97 6.29 -21.77
C GLN A 193 -1.47 6.45 -21.50
N LEU A 194 -0.66 5.71 -22.21
CA LEU A 194 0.79 5.83 -22.16
C LEU A 194 1.22 6.95 -23.09
N LYS A 195 2.09 7.84 -22.63
CA LYS A 195 2.70 8.90 -23.44
C LYS A 195 4.22 8.72 -23.52
N PRO A 196 4.76 7.63 -24.04
CA PRO A 196 6.19 7.54 -24.24
C PRO A 196 6.56 8.32 -25.50
N LEU A 197 7.40 9.35 -25.34
CA LEU A 197 8.13 10.04 -26.42
C LEU A 197 7.27 10.52 -27.62
N GLY A 198 6.02 10.94 -27.38
CA GLY A 198 5.17 11.56 -28.40
C GLY A 198 4.31 10.59 -29.21
N VAL A 199 4.34 9.29 -28.95
CA VAL A 199 3.41 8.30 -29.47
C VAL A 199 2.39 7.98 -28.38
N MET A 200 1.09 8.09 -28.67
CA MET A 200 0.04 7.67 -27.75
C MET A 200 -0.22 6.17 -27.93
N ASP A 201 0.32 5.38 -27.01
CA ASP A 201 -0.06 3.99 -26.88
C ASP A 201 -1.18 3.88 -25.83
N THR A 202 -2.21 3.11 -26.15
CA THR A 202 -3.27 2.79 -25.21
C THR A 202 -3.22 1.32 -24.84
N VAL A 203 -3.41 1.03 -23.56
CA VAL A 203 -3.52 -0.33 -23.05
C VAL A 203 -4.89 -0.48 -22.42
N ASP A 204 -5.66 -1.43 -22.93
CA ASP A 204 -6.97 -1.84 -22.41
C ASP A 204 -6.82 -3.17 -21.67
N ILE A 205 -7.16 -3.20 -20.40
CA ILE A 205 -7.05 -4.38 -19.57
C ILE A 205 -8.44 -4.77 -19.06
N ASN A 206 -8.87 -5.97 -19.43
CA ASN A 206 -10.12 -6.53 -18.93
C ASN A 206 -9.87 -7.47 -17.76
N HIS A 207 -10.55 -7.21 -16.65
CA HIS A 207 -10.51 -8.00 -15.43
C HIS A 207 -11.86 -8.66 -15.16
N ARG A 208 -11.83 -9.89 -14.65
CA ARG A 208 -12.99 -10.61 -14.12
C ARG A 208 -12.63 -11.21 -12.77
N LEU A 209 -13.39 -10.86 -11.75
CA LEU A 209 -13.21 -11.32 -10.39
C LEU A 209 -14.45 -12.06 -9.93
N HIS A 210 -14.24 -13.18 -9.27
CA HIS A 210 -15.28 -13.96 -8.62
C HIS A 210 -14.88 -14.20 -7.18
N GLY A 211 -15.70 -13.81 -6.23
CA GLY A 211 -15.46 -13.99 -4.80
C GLY A 211 -16.58 -14.75 -4.12
N ALA A 212 -16.23 -15.44 -3.06
CA ALA A 212 -17.18 -16.05 -2.16
C ALA A 212 -16.66 -15.98 -0.72
N TYR A 213 -17.56 -15.73 0.22
CA TYR A 213 -17.23 -15.83 1.63
C TYR A 213 -18.28 -16.59 2.41
N ILE A 214 -17.86 -17.12 3.56
CA ILE A 214 -18.70 -17.71 4.57
C ILE A 214 -18.29 -17.22 5.95
N SER A 215 -19.25 -16.82 6.76
CA SER A 215 -19.09 -16.55 8.19
C SER A 215 -19.90 -17.54 9.00
N TRP A 216 -19.35 -17.95 10.12
CA TRP A 216 -20.04 -18.74 11.12
C TRP A 216 -19.92 -18.07 12.47
N PHE A 217 -21.06 -17.89 13.17
CA PHE A 217 -21.17 -17.24 14.45
C PHE A 217 -21.61 -18.24 15.50
N GLY A 218 -20.67 -18.69 16.31
CA GLY A 218 -20.92 -19.58 17.44
C GLY A 218 -21.00 -18.84 18.76
N SER A 219 -21.30 -19.54 19.85
CA SER A 219 -21.38 -18.93 21.18
C SER A 219 -20.02 -18.45 21.72
N ASN A 220 -18.96 -19.16 21.38
CA ASN A 220 -17.60 -18.91 21.90
C ASN A 220 -16.56 -18.79 20.78
N MET A 221 -16.98 -18.87 19.53
CA MET A 221 -16.07 -18.83 18.40
C MET A 221 -16.77 -18.25 17.17
N ASP A 222 -16.08 -17.37 16.46
CA ASP A 222 -16.49 -16.87 15.16
C ASP A 222 -15.44 -17.25 14.13
N ILE A 223 -15.90 -17.61 12.92
CA ILE A 223 -15.04 -17.97 11.79
C ILE A 223 -15.47 -17.18 10.57
N PHE A 224 -14.52 -16.68 9.82
CA PHE A 224 -14.72 -16.06 8.51
C PHE A 224 -13.71 -16.62 7.52
N ILE A 225 -14.19 -16.97 6.34
CA ILE A 225 -13.38 -17.46 5.22
C ILE A 225 -13.81 -16.72 3.96
N GLU A 226 -12.86 -16.18 3.22
CA GLU A 226 -13.11 -15.56 1.92
C GLU A 226 -12.09 -16.05 0.89
N TYR A 227 -12.55 -16.27 -0.31
CA TYR A 227 -11.73 -16.65 -1.46
C TYR A 227 -12.14 -15.84 -2.68
N MET A 228 -11.16 -15.45 -3.49
CA MET A 228 -11.36 -14.75 -4.74
C MET A 228 -10.45 -15.32 -5.83
N ASP A 229 -11.00 -15.46 -7.05
CA ASP A 229 -10.30 -15.76 -8.30
C ASP A 229 -10.36 -14.57 -9.24
N LYS A 230 -9.26 -14.26 -9.90
CA LYS A 230 -9.11 -13.15 -10.84
C LYS A 230 -8.56 -13.66 -12.17
N GLN A 231 -9.12 -13.15 -13.26
CA GLN A 231 -8.64 -13.36 -14.62
C GLN A 231 -8.44 -12.00 -15.30
N SER A 232 -7.29 -11.80 -15.92
CA SER A 232 -6.92 -10.55 -16.57
C SER A 232 -6.38 -10.80 -17.98
N LYS A 233 -6.83 -9.98 -18.93
CA LYS A 233 -6.31 -9.94 -20.31
C LYS A 233 -5.98 -8.52 -20.65
N SER A 234 -4.86 -8.30 -21.30
CA SER A 234 -4.46 -6.99 -21.82
C SER A 234 -4.51 -6.98 -23.32
N ARG A 235 -4.88 -5.83 -23.87
CA ARG A 235 -4.88 -5.51 -25.29
C ARG A 235 -4.13 -4.20 -25.46
N THR A 236 -3.04 -4.23 -26.20
CA THR A 236 -2.19 -3.07 -26.44
C THR A 236 -2.36 -2.60 -27.87
N PHE A 237 -2.57 -1.32 -28.07
CA PHE A 237 -2.65 -0.67 -29.37
C PHE A 237 -1.42 0.22 -29.54
N GLN A 238 -0.61 -0.09 -30.55
CA GLN A 238 0.61 0.67 -30.88
C GLN A 238 0.48 1.23 -32.28
N THR A 239 0.78 2.50 -32.44
CA THR A 239 0.85 3.11 -33.78
C THR A 239 2.29 3.06 -34.28
N ASN A 240 2.53 2.35 -35.37
CA ASN A 240 3.86 2.29 -35.98
C ASN A 240 4.23 3.62 -36.66
N PHE A 241 5.48 3.76 -37.05
CA PHE A 241 5.99 4.98 -37.72
C PHE A 241 5.26 5.31 -39.07
N SER A 242 4.55 4.34 -39.66
CA SER A 242 3.73 4.53 -40.86
C SER A 242 2.29 4.94 -40.55
N GLY A 243 1.93 5.12 -39.29
CA GLY A 243 0.58 5.49 -38.87
C GLY A 243 -0.43 4.32 -38.84
N GLN A 244 0.05 3.08 -38.95
CA GLN A 244 -0.81 1.90 -38.82
C GLN A 244 -0.91 1.49 -37.36
N GLU A 245 -2.12 1.24 -36.90
CA GLU A 245 -2.40 0.69 -35.60
C GLU A 245 -2.13 -0.82 -35.57
N ILE A 246 -1.32 -1.27 -34.64
CA ILE A 246 -1.00 -2.68 -34.41
C ILE A 246 -1.63 -3.10 -33.09
N GLU A 247 -2.54 -4.06 -33.13
CA GLU A 247 -3.14 -4.66 -31.94
C GLU A 247 -2.31 -5.88 -31.51
N SER A 248 -1.95 -5.92 -30.23
CA SER A 248 -1.29 -7.06 -29.58
C SER A 248 -2.14 -7.57 -28.42
N LEU A 249 -2.45 -8.88 -28.47
CA LEU A 249 -3.18 -9.58 -27.40
C LEU A 249 -2.19 -10.31 -26.50
N THR A 250 -2.34 -10.12 -25.19
CA THR A 250 -1.50 -10.80 -24.21
C THR A 250 -2.13 -12.11 -23.72
N PRO A 251 -1.34 -13.04 -23.18
CA PRO A 251 -1.84 -14.25 -22.55
C PRO A 251 -2.77 -13.94 -21.37
N LEU A 252 -3.73 -14.83 -21.11
CA LEU A 252 -4.59 -14.74 -19.92
C LEU A 252 -3.74 -14.94 -18.66
N LYS A 253 -3.76 -13.97 -17.77
CA LYS A 253 -3.18 -14.08 -16.44
C LYS A 253 -4.25 -14.42 -15.40
N ARG A 254 -3.86 -15.20 -14.41
CA ARG A 254 -4.74 -15.59 -13.30
C ARG A 254 -4.12 -15.20 -11.99
N GLY A 255 -4.97 -14.78 -11.05
CA GLY A 255 -4.61 -14.49 -9.68
C GLY A 255 -5.66 -15.04 -8.73
N SER A 256 -5.29 -15.20 -7.48
CA SER A 256 -6.22 -15.60 -6.43
C SER A 256 -5.83 -14.99 -5.09
N ALA A 257 -6.84 -14.76 -4.26
CA ALA A 257 -6.65 -14.35 -2.88
C ALA A 257 -7.52 -15.22 -1.96
N ALA A 258 -6.97 -15.55 -0.81
CA ALA A 258 -7.67 -16.26 0.25
C ALA A 258 -7.39 -15.58 1.58
N TYR A 259 -8.43 -15.42 2.39
CA TYR A 259 -8.36 -14.87 3.72
C TYR A 259 -9.18 -15.74 4.68
N PHE A 260 -8.65 -15.96 5.87
CA PHE A 260 -9.28 -16.67 6.95
C PHE A 260 -9.07 -15.91 8.25
N ASN A 261 -10.10 -15.75 9.06
CA ASN A 261 -9.93 -15.38 10.47
C ASN A 261 -10.84 -16.21 11.39
N SER A 262 -10.41 -16.28 12.64
CA SER A 262 -11.17 -16.94 13.70
C SER A 262 -10.91 -16.25 15.03
N ASN A 263 -11.98 -15.95 15.75
CA ASN A 263 -11.94 -15.50 17.14
C ASN A 263 -12.44 -16.62 18.04
N TYR A 264 -11.72 -16.91 19.11
CA TYR A 264 -12.12 -17.86 20.12
C TYR A 264 -12.13 -17.20 21.49
N TYR A 265 -13.28 -17.25 22.17
CA TYR A 265 -13.51 -16.57 23.44
C TYR A 265 -13.44 -17.56 24.61
N LEU A 266 -12.52 -17.34 25.55
CA LEU A 266 -12.24 -18.18 26.71
C LEU A 266 -12.42 -17.37 28.00
N GLY A 267 -13.63 -17.13 28.40
CA GLY A 267 -13.92 -16.29 29.57
C GLY A 267 -13.39 -14.87 29.37
N ASN A 268 -12.37 -14.47 30.13
CA ASN A 268 -11.74 -13.15 30.01
C ASN A 268 -10.62 -13.10 28.97
N TRP A 269 -10.42 -14.16 28.21
CA TRP A 269 -9.38 -14.26 27.17
C TRP A 269 -10.01 -14.41 25.80
N SER A 270 -9.35 -13.87 24.79
CA SER A 270 -9.65 -14.08 23.39
C SER A 270 -8.39 -14.52 22.64
N LEU A 271 -8.56 -15.51 21.82
CA LEU A 271 -7.54 -15.96 20.87
C LEU A 271 -8.01 -15.60 19.47
N PHE A 272 -7.25 -14.78 18.78
CA PHE A 272 -7.52 -14.37 17.42
C PHE A 272 -6.46 -15.00 16.50
N PHE A 273 -6.92 -15.62 15.43
CA PHE A 273 -6.07 -16.20 14.41
C PHE A 273 -6.47 -15.65 13.05
N GLU A 274 -5.50 -15.23 12.27
CA GLU A 274 -5.67 -14.82 10.87
C GLU A 274 -4.70 -15.58 9.98
N TYR A 275 -5.13 -15.82 8.75
CA TYR A 275 -4.32 -16.37 7.67
C TYR A 275 -4.68 -15.68 6.36
N LYS A 276 -3.68 -15.39 5.54
CA LYS A 276 -3.84 -14.89 4.18
C LYS A 276 -2.96 -15.62 3.19
N ARG A 277 -3.42 -15.63 1.94
CA ARG A 277 -2.61 -16.02 0.79
C ARG A 277 -3.04 -15.21 -0.42
N TYR A 278 -2.18 -14.32 -0.88
CA TYR A 278 -2.36 -13.50 -2.07
C TYR A 278 -1.37 -13.97 -3.13
N SER A 279 -1.88 -14.42 -4.27
CA SER A 279 -1.08 -15.00 -5.35
C SER A 279 -1.57 -14.45 -6.68
N PHE A 280 -0.99 -13.33 -7.10
CA PHE A 280 -1.22 -12.72 -8.40
C PHE A 280 -0.04 -13.02 -9.31
N ASP A 281 -0.29 -12.95 -10.61
CA ASP A 281 0.74 -13.31 -11.58
C ASP A 281 1.79 -12.20 -11.71
N ARG A 282 2.91 -12.39 -11.06
CA ARG A 282 4.12 -11.58 -11.22
C ARG A 282 5.06 -12.22 -12.21
N LEU A 283 5.60 -11.40 -13.09
CA LEU A 283 6.51 -11.88 -14.12
C LEU A 283 7.88 -12.20 -13.55
N ASN A 284 8.44 -11.32 -12.70
CA ASN A 284 9.84 -11.41 -12.33
C ASN A 284 10.12 -10.48 -11.12
N PRO A 285 11.03 -10.83 -10.18
CA PRO A 285 11.39 -9.97 -9.05
C PRO A 285 12.09 -8.66 -9.45
N VAL A 286 12.64 -8.59 -10.66
CA VAL A 286 13.37 -7.41 -11.17
C VAL A 286 12.47 -6.53 -12.03
N ASP A 287 11.33 -7.04 -12.51
CA ASP A 287 10.38 -6.22 -13.26
C ASP A 287 9.91 -5.08 -12.37
N THR A 288 10.30 -3.90 -12.77
CA THR A 288 9.71 -2.66 -12.32
C THR A 288 8.27 -2.61 -12.79
N ASP A 289 7.41 -1.94 -12.04
CA ASP A 289 5.96 -1.91 -12.21
C ASP A 289 5.52 -1.23 -13.52
N TYR A 290 6.04 -1.68 -14.67
CA TYR A 290 5.51 -1.27 -15.95
C TYR A 290 4.14 -1.91 -16.15
N ILE A 291 3.14 -1.07 -16.33
CA ILE A 291 1.71 -1.41 -16.49
C ILE A 291 1.51 -2.50 -17.52
N ILE A 292 2.21 -2.42 -18.65
CA ILE A 292 2.10 -3.36 -19.77
C ILE A 292 2.39 -4.81 -19.35
N ASN A 293 3.31 -4.99 -18.40
CA ASN A 293 3.75 -6.31 -17.97
C ASN A 293 3.03 -6.82 -16.71
N ASN A 294 2.44 -5.91 -15.93
CA ASN A 294 1.88 -6.20 -14.61
C ASN A 294 0.34 -6.26 -14.57
N TYR A 295 -0.32 -6.40 -15.73
CA TYR A 295 -1.78 -6.48 -15.81
C TYR A 295 -2.39 -7.67 -15.01
N GLY A 296 -1.57 -8.59 -14.54
CA GLY A 296 -1.98 -9.68 -13.65
C GLY A 296 -2.02 -9.31 -12.16
N ASN A 297 -1.43 -8.17 -11.76
CA ASN A 297 -1.37 -7.73 -10.38
C ASN A 297 -2.76 -7.44 -9.78
N ARG A 298 -2.84 -7.23 -8.46
CA ARG A 298 -4.05 -6.74 -7.82
C ARG A 298 -4.48 -5.41 -8.46
N ILE A 299 -5.74 -5.08 -8.34
CA ILE A 299 -6.31 -3.83 -8.87
C ILE A 299 -6.47 -2.84 -7.70
N ASP A 300 -6.42 -1.54 -7.97
CA ASP A 300 -6.41 -0.50 -6.94
C ASP A 300 -7.67 -0.46 -6.06
N TYR A 301 -8.82 -0.92 -6.58
CA TYR A 301 -10.02 -1.07 -5.77
C TYR A 301 -10.08 -2.38 -4.94
N GLN A 302 -8.99 -3.16 -4.88
CA GLN A 302 -8.82 -4.30 -3.99
C GLN A 302 -7.92 -3.88 -2.81
N VAL A 303 -8.49 -3.65 -1.65
CA VAL A 303 -7.75 -3.34 -0.42
C VAL A 303 -7.74 -4.60 0.45
N MET A 304 -6.65 -5.33 0.36
CA MET A 304 -6.53 -6.63 1.01
C MET A 304 -6.10 -6.50 2.47
N PRO A 305 -6.63 -7.35 3.38
CA PRO A 305 -6.23 -7.35 4.78
C PRO A 305 -4.71 -7.51 4.97
N ILE A 306 -4.16 -6.75 5.90
CA ILE A 306 -2.78 -6.90 6.37
C ILE A 306 -2.75 -7.80 7.61
N LEU A 307 -1.67 -8.57 7.79
CA LEU A 307 -1.51 -9.51 8.92
C LEU A 307 -0.40 -9.09 9.87
N TYR A 308 -0.32 -7.85 10.19
CA TYR A 308 0.47 -7.36 11.30
C TYR A 308 -0.31 -6.25 12.00
N ARG A 309 -0.07 -6.12 13.28
CA ARG A 309 -0.72 -5.06 14.05
C ARG A 309 0.11 -3.79 13.93
N GLU A 310 -0.51 -2.72 13.49
CA GLU A 310 0.08 -1.40 13.64
C GLU A 310 0.18 -1.06 15.12
N GLN A 311 1.40 -0.93 15.61
CA GLN A 311 1.66 -0.61 17.00
C GLN A 311 1.61 0.91 17.18
N ASN A 312 0.83 1.39 18.14
CA ASN A 312 0.70 2.82 18.45
C ASN A 312 1.97 3.44 19.04
N HIS A 313 3.01 2.67 19.27
CA HIS A 313 4.27 3.18 19.78
C HIS A 313 5.20 3.60 18.64
N SER A 314 5.76 4.83 18.72
CA SER A 314 6.53 5.47 17.66
C SER A 314 7.69 4.62 17.11
N PHE A 315 8.42 3.90 17.96
CA PHE A 315 9.54 3.07 17.50
C PHE A 315 9.10 1.76 16.85
N LEU A 316 7.97 1.19 17.26
CA LEU A 316 7.41 -0.01 16.64
C LEU A 316 6.74 0.33 15.31
N GLY A 317 6.06 1.47 15.22
CA GLY A 317 5.42 1.93 13.99
C GLY A 317 6.40 2.40 12.91
N ARG A 318 7.61 2.85 13.25
CA ARG A 318 8.61 3.34 12.27
C ARG A 318 9.15 2.27 11.32
N ALA A 319 9.04 1.01 11.65
CA ALA A 319 9.54 -0.11 10.85
C ALA A 319 8.40 -1.10 10.54
N ALA A 320 7.26 -0.58 10.13
CA ALA A 320 6.13 -1.39 9.71
C ALA A 320 6.50 -2.23 8.49
N HIS A 321 6.05 -3.49 8.48
CA HIS A 321 6.21 -4.38 7.34
C HIS A 321 5.48 -3.84 6.11
N GLN A 322 6.15 -3.79 4.98
CA GLN A 322 5.51 -3.44 3.71
C GLN A 322 4.85 -4.67 3.10
N THR A 323 3.54 -4.78 3.30
CA THR A 323 2.76 -5.88 2.74
C THR A 323 2.84 -5.92 1.23
N ASN A 324 3.20 -7.08 0.68
CA ASN A 324 3.11 -7.33 -0.75
C ASN A 324 1.75 -7.94 -1.11
N ALA A 325 0.79 -7.09 -1.43
CA ALA A 325 -0.55 -7.54 -1.78
C ALA A 325 -0.64 -8.39 -3.07
N ASN A 326 0.44 -8.49 -3.86
CA ASN A 326 0.47 -9.34 -5.06
C ASN A 326 1.01 -10.74 -4.80
N ASP A 327 1.94 -10.90 -3.85
CA ASP A 327 2.63 -12.17 -3.63
C ASP A 327 3.02 -12.31 -2.17
N GLU A 328 2.05 -12.67 -1.32
CA GLU A 328 2.30 -12.84 0.11
C GLU A 328 1.36 -13.88 0.72
N ARG A 329 1.90 -14.68 1.62
CA ARG A 329 1.14 -15.58 2.49
C ARG A 329 1.66 -15.51 3.91
N GLY A 330 0.80 -15.79 4.85
CA GLY A 330 1.22 -15.84 6.24
C GLY A 330 0.06 -15.95 7.20
N TYR A 331 0.41 -15.91 8.46
CA TYR A 331 -0.56 -15.96 9.55
C TYR A 331 -0.14 -15.06 10.70
N GLN A 332 -1.15 -14.67 11.46
CA GLN A 332 -1.03 -13.95 12.72
C GLN A 332 -1.83 -14.67 13.79
N VAL A 333 -1.28 -14.69 14.99
CA VAL A 333 -1.97 -15.18 16.21
C VAL A 333 -1.89 -14.07 17.25
N GLU A 334 -3.01 -13.69 17.82
CA GLU A 334 -3.07 -12.77 18.95
C GLU A 334 -3.82 -13.44 20.13
N LEU A 335 -3.23 -13.39 21.29
CA LEU A 335 -3.86 -13.73 22.55
C LEU A 335 -4.01 -12.47 23.38
N SER A 336 -5.24 -12.11 23.75
CA SER A 336 -5.53 -10.98 24.60
C SER A 336 -6.43 -11.37 25.76
N GLY A 337 -6.23 -10.75 26.92
CA GLY A 337 -7.06 -11.05 28.05
C GLY A 337 -6.79 -10.23 29.31
N GLY A 338 -7.76 -10.27 30.21
CA GLY A 338 -7.70 -9.60 31.50
C GLY A 338 -7.22 -10.52 32.62
N LEU A 339 -6.25 -10.06 33.40
CA LEU A 339 -5.82 -10.70 34.64
C LEU A 339 -6.71 -10.26 35.82
N SER A 340 -6.75 -11.09 36.86
CA SER A 340 -7.62 -10.86 38.06
C SER A 340 -7.42 -9.52 38.76
N ASN A 341 -6.29 -8.86 38.55
CA ASN A 341 -5.93 -7.61 39.23
C ASN A 341 -6.17 -6.36 38.34
N GLY A 342 -6.98 -6.47 37.28
CA GLY A 342 -7.24 -5.33 36.37
C GLY A 342 -6.13 -5.05 35.35
N PHE A 343 -5.13 -5.91 35.26
CA PHE A 343 -4.14 -5.87 34.20
C PHE A 343 -4.68 -6.56 32.96
N GLN A 344 -4.27 -6.08 31.81
CA GLN A 344 -4.52 -6.67 30.51
C GLN A 344 -3.20 -7.11 29.87
N VAL A 345 -3.22 -8.25 29.24
CA VAL A 345 -2.09 -8.80 28.47
C VAL A 345 -2.52 -8.94 27.02
N VAL A 346 -1.66 -8.54 26.11
CA VAL A 346 -1.79 -8.78 24.68
C VAL A 346 -0.49 -9.39 24.20
N THR A 347 -0.56 -10.53 23.53
CA THR A 347 0.61 -11.14 22.87
C THR A 347 0.26 -11.43 21.43
N GLN A 348 1.19 -11.17 20.53
CA GLN A 348 1.01 -11.34 19.10
C GLN A 348 2.24 -11.99 18.48
N PHE A 349 2.00 -12.85 17.50
CA PHE A 349 3.02 -13.43 16.65
C PHE A 349 2.54 -13.42 15.21
N SER A 350 3.38 -12.90 14.29
CA SER A 350 3.14 -12.88 12.86
C SER A 350 4.29 -13.53 12.10
N HIS A 351 3.96 -14.33 11.09
CA HIS A 351 4.92 -14.90 10.17
C HIS A 351 4.38 -14.81 8.75
N LEU A 352 5.10 -14.09 7.90
CA LEU A 352 4.73 -13.81 6.51
C LEU A 352 5.89 -14.20 5.59
N SER A 353 5.59 -14.52 4.34
CA SER A 353 6.58 -14.67 3.26
C SER A 353 5.89 -14.56 1.91
N ARG A 354 6.66 -14.44 0.83
CA ARG A 354 6.14 -14.65 -0.53
C ARG A 354 5.64 -16.07 -0.72
N ASN A 355 4.74 -16.27 -1.70
CA ASN A 355 4.27 -17.61 -2.10
C ASN A 355 5.33 -18.42 -2.82
N ASP A 356 6.22 -17.75 -3.53
CA ASP A 356 7.23 -18.36 -4.38
C ASP A 356 8.64 -17.90 -4.01
N THR A 357 9.61 -18.76 -4.28
CA THR A 357 11.01 -18.40 -4.32
C THR A 357 11.46 -18.20 -5.77
N TRP A 358 12.44 -17.35 -5.96
CA TRP A 358 12.99 -17.05 -7.27
C TRP A 358 14.48 -17.38 -7.26
N GLU A 359 14.93 -18.09 -8.28
CA GLU A 359 16.33 -18.42 -8.50
C GLU A 359 16.79 -17.73 -9.77
N SER A 360 17.86 -16.95 -9.68
CA SER A 360 18.47 -16.32 -10.83
C SER A 360 19.16 -17.37 -11.70
N ILE A 361 18.79 -17.42 -12.98
CA ILE A 361 19.48 -18.22 -14.00
C ILE A 361 20.52 -17.35 -14.70
N SER A 362 20.17 -16.10 -14.97
CA SER A 362 21.02 -15.06 -15.53
C SER A 362 20.65 -13.71 -14.93
N PRO A 363 21.38 -12.62 -15.17
CA PRO A 363 21.03 -11.31 -14.65
C PRO A 363 19.63 -10.81 -15.06
N ILE A 364 19.12 -11.30 -16.17
CA ILE A 364 17.80 -10.92 -16.74
C ILE A 364 16.78 -12.04 -16.70
N GLU A 365 17.15 -13.25 -16.29
CA GLU A 365 16.27 -14.41 -16.31
C GLU A 365 16.20 -15.05 -14.92
N TRP A 366 14.99 -15.27 -14.45
CA TRP A 366 14.66 -15.80 -13.15
C TRP A 366 13.74 -17.00 -13.26
N ASN A 367 14.10 -18.07 -12.54
CA ASN A 367 13.26 -19.25 -12.45
C ASN A 367 12.40 -19.19 -11.19
N ARG A 368 11.10 -19.31 -11.38
CA ARG A 368 10.11 -19.33 -10.29
C ARG A 368 10.00 -20.74 -9.72
N LYS A 369 10.20 -20.87 -8.41
CA LYS A 369 9.97 -22.11 -7.67
C LYS A 369 8.83 -21.93 -6.70
N ASN A 370 7.74 -22.64 -6.96
CA ASN A 370 6.58 -22.62 -6.06
C ASN A 370 6.92 -23.31 -4.74
N ILE A 371 6.63 -22.65 -3.64
CA ILE A 371 6.76 -23.23 -2.30
C ILE A 371 5.52 -24.07 -2.03
N SER A 372 5.72 -25.38 -1.85
CA SER A 372 4.64 -26.29 -1.50
C SER A 372 4.10 -26.02 -0.08
N GLY A 373 2.79 -26.17 0.09
CA GLY A 373 2.13 -26.02 1.40
C GLY A 373 1.43 -24.67 1.60
N LEU A 374 0.80 -24.54 2.77
CA LEU A 374 0.03 -23.35 3.15
C LEU A 374 0.84 -22.37 4.01
N LEU A 375 1.82 -22.86 4.75
CA LEU A 375 2.58 -22.04 5.70
C LEU A 375 3.64 -21.20 5.00
N PRO A 376 3.97 -20.01 5.55
CA PRO A 376 5.09 -19.21 5.09
C PRO A 376 6.42 -19.92 5.33
N THR A 377 7.47 -19.46 4.65
CA THR A 377 8.82 -20.01 4.73
C THR A 377 9.81 -19.00 5.26
N THR A 378 10.89 -19.46 5.86
CA THR A 378 12.03 -18.64 6.29
C THR A 378 13.12 -18.52 5.23
N ASN A 379 12.90 -19.03 4.01
CA ASN A 379 13.86 -18.90 2.92
C ASN A 379 14.02 -17.43 2.50
N PHE A 380 15.25 -16.94 2.41
CA PHE A 380 15.55 -15.53 2.12
C PHE A 380 14.95 -15.03 0.80
N SER A 381 14.95 -15.86 -0.23
CA SER A 381 14.39 -15.47 -1.53
C SER A 381 12.86 -15.30 -1.52
N ALA A 382 12.19 -15.78 -0.46
CA ALA A 382 10.78 -15.55 -0.22
C ALA A 382 10.52 -14.34 0.69
N LEU A 383 11.53 -13.53 1.01
CA LEU A 383 11.43 -12.31 1.81
C LEU A 383 10.60 -12.50 3.09
N PRO A 384 11.04 -13.38 4.02
CA PRO A 384 10.29 -13.66 5.22
C PRO A 384 10.23 -12.45 6.15
N TYR A 385 9.08 -12.32 6.84
CA TYR A 385 8.85 -11.40 7.94
C TYR A 385 8.36 -12.17 9.16
N LEU A 386 8.95 -11.89 10.31
CA LEU A 386 8.52 -12.42 11.60
C LEU A 386 8.38 -11.27 12.59
N GLU A 387 7.32 -11.29 13.37
CA GLU A 387 7.09 -10.34 14.45
C GLU A 387 6.60 -11.05 15.69
N PHE A 388 7.14 -10.65 16.83
CA PHE A 388 6.61 -10.99 18.14
C PHE A 388 6.41 -9.72 18.96
N TYR A 389 5.26 -9.60 19.59
CA TYR A 389 4.90 -8.51 20.46
C TYR A 389 4.21 -9.04 21.71
N ALA A 390 4.56 -8.48 22.88
CA ALA A 390 3.87 -8.74 24.13
C ALA A 390 3.73 -7.44 24.92
N GLU A 391 2.50 -7.14 25.34
CA GLU A 391 2.13 -5.91 26.09
C GLU A 391 1.47 -6.28 27.39
N LEU A 392 1.82 -5.55 28.43
CA LEU A 392 1.13 -5.54 29.71
C LEU A 392 0.67 -4.10 29.98
N ASN A 393 -0.63 -3.92 30.18
CA ASN A 393 -1.18 -2.64 30.61
C ASN A 393 -2.13 -2.82 31.79
N GLY A 394 -2.33 -1.76 32.56
CA GLY A 394 -3.21 -1.80 33.72
C GLY A 394 -3.13 -0.54 34.58
N TYR A 395 -3.79 -0.60 35.72
CA TYR A 395 -3.88 0.49 36.63
C TYR A 395 -3.33 0.12 38.02
N LEU A 396 -2.55 1.02 38.58
CA LEU A 396 -1.98 0.96 39.92
C LEU A 396 -2.50 2.14 40.78
N LEU A 397 -2.22 2.14 42.07
CA LEU A 397 -2.55 3.22 43.02
C LEU A 397 -4.04 3.61 42.97
N ASN A 398 -4.93 2.65 43.09
CA ASN A 398 -6.39 2.83 43.01
C ASN A 398 -6.82 3.57 41.73
N ASN A 399 -6.37 3.06 40.59
CA ASN A 399 -6.66 3.54 39.24
C ASN A 399 -6.13 4.95 38.93
N ARG A 400 -5.16 5.44 39.73
CA ARG A 400 -4.55 6.76 39.46
C ARG A 400 -3.33 6.68 38.57
N LEU A 401 -2.59 5.58 38.59
CA LEU A 401 -1.42 5.38 37.77
C LEU A 401 -1.75 4.33 36.71
N GLN A 402 -1.89 4.77 35.47
CA GLN A 402 -1.91 3.89 34.32
C GLN A 402 -0.47 3.48 33.98
N PHE A 403 -0.26 2.21 33.77
CA PHE A 403 1.01 1.61 33.39
C PHE A 403 0.81 0.81 32.11
N LYS A 404 1.68 1.02 31.14
CA LYS A 404 1.74 0.26 29.92
C LYS A 404 3.20 -0.03 29.58
N THR A 405 3.54 -1.27 29.34
CA THR A 405 4.86 -1.68 28.85
C THR A 405 4.72 -2.79 27.84
N ALA A 406 5.69 -2.88 26.94
CA ALA A 406 5.70 -3.93 25.94
C ALA A 406 7.13 -4.38 25.62
N ILE A 407 7.22 -5.52 24.95
CA ILE A 407 8.41 -6.02 24.27
C ILE A 407 8.00 -6.33 22.85
N GLY A 408 8.69 -5.73 21.89
CA GLY A 408 8.50 -6.00 20.48
C GLY A 408 9.80 -6.43 19.80
N THR A 409 9.75 -7.43 18.97
CA THR A 409 10.87 -7.81 18.09
C THR A 409 10.31 -8.15 16.72
N ASN A 410 10.94 -7.63 15.69
CA ASN A 410 10.65 -8.01 14.32
C ASN A 410 11.93 -8.39 13.59
N GLU A 411 11.79 -9.23 12.58
CA GLU A 411 12.84 -9.68 11.69
C GLU A 411 12.27 -9.69 10.27
N GLU A 412 12.92 -8.99 9.36
CA GLU A 412 12.49 -8.86 7.98
C GLU A 412 13.66 -9.05 7.02
N VAL A 413 13.42 -9.79 5.96
CA VAL A 413 14.34 -9.89 4.84
C VAL A 413 13.79 -9.06 3.69
N THR A 414 14.58 -8.08 3.26
CA THR A 414 14.26 -7.23 2.12
C THR A 414 15.22 -7.47 0.98
N LYS A 415 14.73 -7.22 -0.24
CA LYS A 415 15.54 -7.21 -1.44
C LYS A 415 16.13 -5.83 -1.62
N VAL A 416 17.43 -5.73 -1.78
CA VAL A 416 18.12 -4.48 -2.09
C VAL A 416 18.77 -4.60 -3.46
N ASN A 417 18.30 -3.82 -4.41
CA ASN A 417 18.96 -3.69 -5.71
C ASN A 417 20.16 -2.74 -5.53
N ARG A 418 21.37 -3.26 -5.65
CA ARG A 418 22.57 -2.41 -5.73
C ARG A 418 22.99 -2.28 -7.18
N PHE A 419 22.86 -1.08 -7.71
CA PHE A 419 23.60 -0.67 -8.90
C PHE A 419 25.04 -0.40 -8.47
N PHE A 420 25.99 -1.18 -8.90
CA PHE A 420 27.40 -0.84 -8.72
C PHE A 420 27.77 0.25 -9.73
N LYS A 421 27.61 1.51 -9.34
CA LYS A 421 28.23 2.66 -9.97
C LYS A 421 29.70 2.73 -9.60
N GLY A 422 30.52 1.85 -10.08
CA GLY A 422 31.88 1.90 -9.54
C GLY A 422 32.96 1.42 -10.47
N LEU A 423 32.62 0.85 -11.58
CA LEU A 423 33.61 0.41 -12.54
C LEU A 423 33.45 1.28 -13.77
N SER A 424 34.46 2.12 -14.01
CA SER A 424 34.63 2.77 -15.29
C SER A 424 34.51 1.69 -16.35
N ASN A 425 33.43 1.73 -17.12
CA ASN A 425 33.31 0.96 -18.35
C ASN A 425 34.35 1.54 -19.30
N THR A 426 35.60 1.12 -19.19
CA THR A 426 36.53 1.23 -20.30
C THR A 426 36.16 0.10 -21.24
N ILE A 427 35.16 0.36 -22.07
CA ILE A 427 34.98 -0.38 -23.29
C ILE A 427 36.16 0.05 -24.17
N SER A 428 37.22 -0.72 -24.16
CA SER A 428 38.28 -0.54 -25.15
C SER A 428 37.83 -1.27 -26.41
N GLU A 429 37.05 -0.59 -27.23
CA GLU A 429 36.71 -1.05 -28.56
C GLU A 429 37.91 -0.79 -29.46
N ASN A 430 38.56 -1.83 -29.93
CA ASN A 430 39.54 -1.71 -31.00
C ASN A 430 38.80 -1.77 -32.34
N TRP A 431 38.59 -0.61 -32.92
CA TRP A 431 37.97 -0.47 -34.22
C TRP A 431 39.05 -0.42 -35.30
N THR A 432 38.90 -1.24 -36.34
CA THR A 432 39.61 -1.00 -37.61
C THR A 432 38.65 -0.28 -38.55
N TYR A 433 39.07 0.84 -39.03
CA TYR A 433 38.32 1.65 -39.99
C TYR A 433 38.82 1.30 -41.39
N THR A 434 37.96 0.80 -42.22
CA THR A 434 38.32 0.41 -43.61
C THR A 434 38.08 1.51 -44.60
N ASP A 435 37.21 2.46 -44.27
CA ASP A 435 36.94 3.64 -45.10
C ASP A 435 36.53 4.84 -44.25
N SER A 436 36.93 6.05 -44.69
CA SER A 436 36.63 7.30 -44.03
C SER A 436 36.41 8.41 -45.07
N ILE A 437 35.46 9.29 -44.82
CA ILE A 437 35.20 10.48 -45.61
C ILE A 437 35.41 11.72 -44.74
N TRP A 438 36.18 12.66 -45.28
CA TRP A 438 36.33 13.97 -44.70
C TRP A 438 35.13 14.86 -45.07
N TYR A 439 34.42 15.37 -44.07
CA TYR A 439 33.28 16.25 -44.28
C TYR A 439 33.39 17.48 -43.33
N GLY A 440 33.72 18.63 -43.92
CA GLY A 440 33.92 19.85 -43.18
C GLY A 440 35.17 19.82 -42.30
N GLU A 441 35.01 19.89 -40.99
CA GLU A 441 36.10 19.85 -40.00
C GLU A 441 36.27 18.45 -39.35
N ASP A 442 35.40 17.48 -39.70
CA ASP A 442 35.37 16.16 -39.07
C ASP A 442 35.54 15.01 -40.04
N TRP A 443 36.12 13.90 -39.54
CA TRP A 443 36.21 12.62 -40.22
C TRP A 443 35.00 11.71 -39.89
N PHE A 444 34.28 11.26 -40.90
CA PHE A 444 33.23 10.25 -40.77
C PHE A 444 33.74 8.91 -41.27
N TYR A 445 33.61 7.88 -40.46
CA TYR A 445 33.99 6.52 -40.76
C TYR A 445 32.79 5.78 -41.37
N LEU A 446 32.95 5.30 -42.59
CA LEU A 446 31.89 4.68 -43.38
C LEU A 446 31.79 3.16 -43.13
N ASP A 447 32.91 2.55 -42.86
CA ASP A 447 32.97 1.11 -42.53
C ASP A 447 33.92 0.89 -41.39
N SER A 448 33.41 0.24 -40.35
CA SER A 448 34.15 -0.05 -39.13
C SER A 448 33.89 -1.49 -38.71
N GLN A 449 34.94 -2.24 -38.44
CA GLN A 449 34.85 -3.59 -37.89
C GLN A 449 35.42 -3.59 -36.47
N ILE A 450 34.67 -4.17 -35.56
CA ILE A 450 35.14 -4.46 -34.20
C ILE A 450 36.11 -5.62 -34.30
N VAL A 451 37.40 -5.38 -34.13
CA VAL A 451 38.45 -6.40 -34.21
C VAL A 451 38.60 -7.15 -32.88
N SER A 452 38.41 -6.48 -31.78
CA SER A 452 38.34 -7.09 -30.47
C SER A 452 37.52 -6.21 -29.54
N MET A 453 36.64 -6.83 -28.79
CA MET A 453 35.86 -6.20 -27.75
C MET A 453 36.34 -6.74 -26.41
N ASP A 454 37.17 -5.97 -25.74
CA ASP A 454 37.59 -6.30 -24.37
C ASP A 454 36.57 -5.68 -23.42
N THR A 455 35.41 -6.29 -23.34
CA THR A 455 34.34 -5.87 -22.42
C THR A 455 34.40 -6.71 -21.16
N SER A 456 35.03 -6.18 -20.14
CA SER A 456 34.74 -6.59 -18.79
C SER A 456 33.48 -5.83 -18.33
N ILE A 457 32.30 -6.31 -18.67
CA ILE A 457 31.09 -5.83 -18.02
C ILE A 457 31.10 -6.41 -16.60
N ASN A 458 31.72 -5.70 -15.71
CA ASN A 458 31.72 -6.08 -14.31
C ASN A 458 30.36 -5.78 -13.72
N GLN A 459 29.59 -6.84 -13.50
CA GLN A 459 28.37 -6.94 -12.70
C GLN A 459 27.21 -6.03 -13.10
N ILE A 460 26.28 -6.58 -13.82
CA ILE A 460 25.05 -5.87 -14.24
C ILE A 460 24.07 -5.77 -13.10
N GLU A 461 23.80 -6.52 -12.25
CA GLU A 461 23.00 -6.38 -11.02
C GLU A 461 23.20 -7.59 -10.10
N THR A 462 23.62 -7.34 -8.90
CA THR A 462 23.52 -8.36 -7.85
C THR A 462 22.31 -8.07 -6.99
N MET A 463 21.38 -9.00 -6.96
CA MET A 463 20.32 -8.95 -5.97
C MET A 463 20.90 -9.30 -4.61
N LEU A 464 20.85 -8.33 -3.70
CA LEU A 464 21.30 -8.51 -2.33
C LEU A 464 20.07 -8.68 -1.44
N TYR A 465 20.07 -9.73 -0.63
CA TYR A 465 19.09 -9.89 0.44
C TYR A 465 19.66 -9.33 1.74
N GLN A 466 18.90 -8.45 2.36
CA GLN A 466 19.29 -7.82 3.61
C GLN A 466 18.28 -8.20 4.69
N LYS A 467 18.80 -8.73 5.80
CA LYS A 467 18.01 -9.05 6.98
C LYS A 467 18.13 -7.92 7.98
N SER A 468 17.00 -7.31 8.33
CA SER A 468 16.88 -6.37 9.43
C SER A 468 16.22 -7.07 10.62
N LYS A 469 16.67 -6.72 11.82
CA LYS A 469 16.05 -7.16 13.08
C LYS A 469 15.94 -5.96 14.00
N SER A 470 14.85 -5.84 14.73
CA SER A 470 14.71 -4.85 15.78
C SER A 470 14.27 -5.49 17.10
N PHE A 471 14.66 -4.87 18.18
CA PHE A 471 14.21 -5.18 19.53
C PHE A 471 13.83 -3.87 20.22
N THR A 472 12.61 -3.78 20.74
CA THR A 472 12.04 -2.53 21.28
C THR A 472 11.35 -2.79 22.62
N ILE A 473 11.61 -1.91 23.59
CA ILE A 473 10.96 -1.90 24.90
C ILE A 473 10.40 -0.50 25.15
N PRO A 474 9.09 -0.28 25.01
CA PRO A 474 8.42 0.93 25.45
C PRO A 474 7.89 0.79 26.89
N ILE A 475 7.86 1.89 27.61
CA ILE A 475 7.24 2.03 28.94
C ILE A 475 6.51 3.37 28.98
N ASP A 476 5.21 3.33 29.22
CA ASP A 476 4.37 4.52 29.39
C ASP A 476 3.70 4.49 30.77
N LEU A 477 3.82 5.59 31.48
CA LEU A 477 3.23 5.82 32.78
C LEU A 477 2.37 7.08 32.71
N THR A 478 1.12 7.02 33.15
CA THR A 478 0.26 8.20 33.24
C THR A 478 -0.37 8.30 34.62
N LEU A 479 0.02 9.33 35.36
CA LEU A 479 -0.51 9.61 36.68
C LEU A 479 -1.66 10.61 36.60
N SER A 480 -2.86 10.17 36.97
CA SER A 480 -4.03 11.03 37.10
C SER A 480 -4.02 11.75 38.47
N LEU A 481 -4.03 13.07 38.39
CA LEU A 481 -4.05 13.97 39.56
C LEU A 481 -5.47 14.47 39.85
N LYS A 482 -5.65 15.14 40.97
CA LYS A 482 -6.93 15.79 41.30
C LYS A 482 -7.30 16.87 40.28
N ASN A 483 -8.58 17.18 40.16
CA ASN A 483 -9.14 18.24 39.30
C ASN A 483 -8.91 18.04 37.79
N GLY A 484 -8.76 16.77 37.37
CA GLY A 484 -8.62 16.42 35.94
C GLY A 484 -7.24 16.70 35.35
N TYR A 485 -6.22 16.94 36.17
CA TYR A 485 -4.84 17.02 35.70
C TYR A 485 -4.25 15.62 35.51
N SER A 486 -3.31 15.49 34.61
CA SER A 486 -2.52 14.28 34.40
C SER A 486 -1.06 14.61 34.06
N VAL A 487 -0.18 13.72 34.48
CA VAL A 487 1.25 13.75 34.11
C VAL A 487 1.59 12.41 33.51
N GLY A 488 2.15 12.41 32.30
CA GLY A 488 2.60 11.23 31.57
C GLY A 488 4.11 11.22 31.43
N LEU A 489 4.71 10.04 31.54
CA LEU A 489 6.11 9.75 31.28
C LEU A 489 6.19 8.59 30.29
N GLY A 490 6.80 8.80 29.14
CA GLY A 490 7.10 7.77 28.15
C GLY A 490 8.61 7.56 28.04
N LEU A 491 9.02 6.31 28.03
CA LEU A 491 10.39 5.87 27.79
C LEU A 491 10.38 4.80 26.74
N ALA A 492 11.32 4.84 25.81
CA ALA A 492 11.50 3.75 24.88
C ALA A 492 12.97 3.53 24.54
N TYR A 493 13.28 2.27 24.35
CA TYR A 493 14.58 1.80 23.91
C TYR A 493 14.41 0.86 22.73
N GLN A 494 15.20 1.06 21.66
CA GLN A 494 15.21 0.19 20.50
C GLN A 494 16.64 -0.06 20.01
N GLU A 495 16.94 -1.31 19.76
CA GLU A 495 18.13 -1.76 19.01
C GLU A 495 17.72 -2.22 17.62
N ARG A 496 18.48 -1.84 16.61
CA ARG A 496 18.30 -2.30 15.24
C ARG A 496 19.58 -2.93 14.71
N TYR A 497 19.41 -4.06 14.07
CA TYR A 497 20.48 -4.86 13.47
C TYR A 497 20.22 -4.98 11.97
N LYS A 498 21.29 -4.97 11.17
CA LYS A 498 21.17 -5.04 9.72
C LYS A 498 22.31 -5.90 9.16
N ASN A 499 21.96 -7.00 8.53
CA ASN A 499 22.92 -7.97 8.01
C ASN A 499 22.62 -8.30 6.55
N ASN A 500 23.66 -8.35 5.74
CA ASN A 500 23.54 -8.91 4.39
C ASN A 500 23.53 -10.44 4.51
N VAL A 501 22.45 -11.08 4.07
CA VAL A 501 22.23 -12.49 4.35
C VAL A 501 22.67 -13.37 3.19
N LYS A 502 22.45 -12.93 1.96
CA LYS A 502 22.87 -13.64 0.76
C LYS A 502 22.94 -12.68 -0.43
N LYS A 503 24.00 -12.81 -1.19
CA LYS A 503 24.10 -12.29 -2.53
C LYS A 503 23.24 -13.15 -3.46
N GLY A 504 22.33 -12.58 -4.24
CA GLY A 504 21.69 -13.31 -5.32
C GLY A 504 22.75 -13.71 -6.33
N ASN A 505 22.58 -14.84 -7.00
CA ASN A 505 23.49 -15.31 -8.03
C ASN A 505 23.41 -14.50 -9.33
N ALA A 506 22.91 -13.30 -9.28
CA ALA A 506 22.81 -12.41 -10.41
C ALA A 506 24.14 -11.66 -10.58
N GLY A 507 25.16 -12.30 -10.99
CA GLY A 507 26.41 -11.69 -11.38
C GLY A 507 27.02 -12.52 -12.48
N GLY A 508 27.44 -11.87 -13.53
CA GLY A 508 28.08 -12.51 -14.67
C GLY A 508 28.57 -11.45 -15.63
N PHE A 509 29.25 -11.86 -16.64
CA PHE A 509 29.59 -11.02 -17.76
C PHE A 509 29.05 -11.62 -19.05
N TYR A 510 28.68 -10.77 -19.96
CA TYR A 510 28.23 -11.19 -21.28
C TYR A 510 29.46 -11.35 -22.19
N ASN A 511 29.66 -12.56 -22.71
CA ASN A 511 30.69 -12.81 -23.70
C ASN A 511 30.13 -12.52 -25.09
N TYR A 512 30.57 -11.43 -25.68
CA TYR A 512 30.14 -11.01 -27.00
C TYR A 512 30.64 -11.92 -28.14
N ALA A 513 31.75 -12.64 -27.90
CA ALA A 513 32.33 -13.51 -28.94
C ALA A 513 31.46 -14.71 -29.27
N ASP A 514 30.76 -15.25 -28.28
CA ASP A 514 29.89 -16.42 -28.42
C ASP A 514 28.42 -16.13 -28.06
N SER A 515 28.11 -14.88 -27.75
CA SER A 515 26.77 -14.43 -27.36
C SER A 515 26.21 -15.16 -26.14
N THR A 516 27.07 -15.51 -25.19
CA THR A 516 26.69 -16.24 -23.98
C THR A 516 26.87 -15.41 -22.71
N TRP A 517 26.04 -15.67 -21.72
CA TRP A 517 26.23 -15.18 -20.36
C TRP A 517 27.11 -16.15 -19.56
N ILE A 518 28.20 -15.64 -19.00
CA ILE A 518 29.04 -16.39 -18.06
C ILE A 518 28.63 -15.95 -16.65
N LEU A 519 27.98 -16.84 -15.93
CA LEU A 519 27.58 -16.58 -14.55
C LEU A 519 28.81 -16.61 -13.61
N ASN A 520 28.78 -15.76 -12.59
CA ASN A 520 29.74 -15.82 -11.48
C ASN A 520 29.37 -17.01 -10.59
N ASP A 521 29.90 -18.17 -10.88
CA ASP A 521 29.85 -19.32 -9.99
C ASP A 521 31.25 -19.65 -9.43
N GLU A 522 31.30 -20.46 -8.39
CA GLU A 522 32.56 -20.84 -7.71
C GLU A 522 33.54 -21.58 -8.62
N THR A 523 33.08 -22.10 -9.73
CA THR A 523 33.87 -22.84 -10.70
C THR A 523 34.52 -21.95 -11.76
N ASN A 524 34.09 -20.70 -11.86
CA ASN A 524 34.64 -19.74 -12.80
C ASN A 524 35.95 -19.13 -12.26
N PRO A 525 37.11 -19.31 -12.93
CA PRO A 525 38.37 -18.76 -12.49
C PRO A 525 38.43 -17.22 -12.43
N ASN A 526 37.49 -16.55 -13.08
CA ASN A 526 37.31 -15.09 -13.01
C ASN A 526 36.31 -14.69 -11.92
N HIS A 527 35.80 -15.62 -11.15
CA HIS A 527 34.94 -15.36 -10.02
C HIS A 527 35.74 -14.56 -8.98
N SER A 528 35.48 -13.28 -8.92
CA SER A 528 35.99 -12.49 -7.80
C SER A 528 35.21 -12.93 -6.57
N SER A 529 35.87 -13.59 -5.66
CA SER A 529 35.40 -14.01 -4.34
C SER A 529 35.11 -12.82 -3.41
N ASN A 530 34.79 -11.66 -3.95
CA ASN A 530 34.22 -10.54 -3.25
C ASN A 530 32.78 -10.83 -2.83
N GLU A 531 32.55 -12.01 -2.26
CA GLU A 531 31.58 -12.17 -1.22
C GLU A 531 31.97 -11.21 -0.09
N THR A 532 31.54 -10.00 -0.19
CA THR A 532 31.37 -9.20 1.00
C THR A 532 30.17 -9.82 1.74
N THR A 533 30.39 -11.02 2.31
CA THR A 533 29.76 -11.34 3.56
C THR A 533 30.05 -10.12 4.41
N SER A 534 29.07 -9.30 4.68
CA SER A 534 29.23 -8.23 5.62
C SER A 534 29.69 -8.90 6.91
N ASN A 535 30.95 -8.69 7.25
CA ASN A 535 31.56 -9.16 8.49
C ASN A 535 31.02 -8.33 9.68
N TYR A 536 29.78 -7.87 9.61
CA TYR A 536 29.15 -7.38 10.81
C TYR A 536 28.81 -8.58 11.67
N PRO A 537 29.46 -8.75 12.80
CA PRO A 537 29.04 -9.74 13.74
C PRO A 537 27.56 -9.45 14.05
N ASN A 538 26.73 -10.48 14.04
CA ASN A 538 25.30 -10.44 14.35
C ASN A 538 24.96 -9.84 15.73
N GLU A 539 25.92 -9.33 16.44
CA GLU A 539 25.90 -9.02 17.88
C GLU A 539 25.91 -7.52 18.18
N THR A 540 26.30 -6.66 17.23
CA THR A 540 26.31 -5.22 17.47
C THR A 540 25.20 -4.50 16.71
N PRO A 541 24.33 -3.73 17.39
CA PRO A 541 23.32 -2.96 16.71
C PRO A 541 23.95 -1.85 15.87
N PHE A 542 23.51 -1.71 14.61
CA PHE A 542 23.96 -0.59 13.78
C PHE A 542 23.30 0.74 14.21
N GLN A 543 22.15 0.65 14.92
CA GLN A 543 21.41 1.81 15.35
C GLN A 543 20.79 1.54 16.73
N ILE A 544 20.96 2.47 17.65
CA ILE A 544 20.30 2.47 18.95
C ILE A 544 19.47 3.73 19.06
N ASN A 545 18.17 3.57 19.24
CA ASN A 545 17.20 4.64 19.43
C ASN A 545 16.74 4.68 20.88
N ARG A 546 16.61 5.89 21.43
CA ARG A 546 16.06 6.12 22.74
C ARG A 546 15.08 7.29 22.68
N MET A 547 13.98 7.18 23.39
CA MET A 547 12.98 8.23 23.48
C MET A 547 12.65 8.52 24.94
N PHE A 548 12.48 9.78 25.22
CA PHE A 548 11.92 10.30 26.44
C PHE A 548 10.74 11.20 26.08
N SER A 549 9.60 10.99 26.74
CA SER A 549 8.40 11.82 26.56
C SER A 549 7.88 12.23 27.92
N LEU A 550 7.60 13.52 28.08
CA LEU A 550 6.93 14.08 29.26
C LEU A 550 5.68 14.81 28.81
N SER A 551 4.53 14.42 29.33
CA SER A 551 3.27 15.08 29.07
C SER A 551 2.62 15.60 30.33
N ILE A 552 2.01 16.78 30.25
CA ILE A 552 1.20 17.39 31.30
C ILE A 552 -0.08 17.88 30.67
N GLY A 553 -1.21 17.56 31.22
CA GLY A 553 -2.49 17.97 30.65
C GLY A 553 -3.59 18.18 31.69
N LYS A 554 -4.66 18.79 31.21
CA LYS A 554 -5.94 18.91 31.92
C LYS A 554 -7.04 18.39 31.00
N ALA A 555 -7.74 17.37 31.46
CA ALA A 555 -8.80 16.70 30.69
C ALA A 555 -9.75 17.69 30.02
N SER A 556 -10.02 17.47 28.74
CA SER A 556 -10.92 18.26 27.87
C SER A 556 -10.56 19.75 27.70
N LYS A 557 -9.34 20.16 28.07
CA LYS A 557 -8.92 21.56 27.96
C LYS A 557 -7.62 21.77 27.21
N TRP A 558 -6.53 21.13 27.63
CA TRP A 558 -5.22 21.28 27.03
C TRP A 558 -4.29 20.13 27.39
N ALA A 559 -3.31 19.85 26.58
CA ALA A 559 -2.17 18.99 26.83
C ALA A 559 -0.91 19.62 26.27
N LEU A 560 0.19 19.47 27.00
CA LEU A 560 1.54 19.85 26.58
C LEU A 560 2.38 18.57 26.62
N THR A 561 3.03 18.23 25.52
CA THR A 561 3.94 17.08 25.46
C THR A 561 5.30 17.54 24.95
N LEU A 562 6.35 17.15 25.69
CA LEU A 562 7.73 17.31 25.30
C LEU A 562 8.27 15.94 24.92
N ASN A 563 8.68 15.76 23.69
CA ASN A 563 9.33 14.55 23.20
C ASN A 563 10.79 14.84 22.89
N TYR A 564 11.68 13.94 23.30
CA TYR A 564 13.08 13.99 23.00
C TYR A 564 13.55 12.60 22.51
N ASP A 565 13.90 12.54 21.22
CA ASP A 565 14.42 11.34 20.57
C ASP A 565 15.90 11.53 20.28
N TRP A 566 16.71 10.51 20.56
CA TRP A 566 18.09 10.48 20.08
C TRP A 566 18.46 9.11 19.53
N THR A 567 19.22 9.17 18.48
CA THR A 567 19.66 8.01 17.72
C THR A 567 21.17 8.00 17.63
N ASN A 568 21.78 6.89 18.06
CA ASN A 568 23.19 6.62 17.81
C ASN A 568 23.27 5.67 16.61
N VAL A 569 23.89 6.12 15.53
CA VAL A 569 24.19 5.29 14.35
C VAL A 569 25.66 4.98 14.40
N GLN A 570 26.03 3.71 14.33
CA GLN A 570 27.42 3.34 14.08
C GLN A 570 27.70 3.58 12.60
N GLU A 571 28.65 4.44 12.31
CA GLU A 571 29.17 4.58 10.95
C GLU A 571 29.78 3.23 10.52
N ILE A 572 29.28 2.73 9.40
CA ILE A 572 29.63 1.44 8.82
C ILE A 572 30.61 1.65 7.69
#